data_3bf531b7da5854a3137f106c989b541a
#
_entry.id   3bf531b7da5854a3137f106c989b541a
#
_cell.length_a   1.000
_cell.length_b   1.000
_cell.length_c   1.000
_cell.angle_alpha   90.00
_cell.angle_beta   90.00
_cell.angle_gamma   90.00
#
_symmetry.space_group_name_H-M   'P 1'
#
loop_
_entity.id
_entity.type
_entity.pdbx_description
1 polymer ?
#
loop_
_entity_poly.entity_id
_entity_poly.type
_entity_poly.pdbx_seq_one_letter_code
_entity_poly.pdbx_strand_id
1 'polypeptide(L)'
;MIVLCIQGQQAEIVGISVCPQRQHQGIGSWLIERAMQKYNLTSLTAQTDGEAVGFYRKVGFTTKEERVQYGTQSVLRYRCLLHK
;
A
#
# COMPACT_ATOMS: atom_id res chain seq x y z
N MET A 1 -7.51 8.29 -5.64
CA MET A 1 -7.17 7.41 -6.78
C MET A 1 -6.23 6.31 -6.31
N ILE A 2 -6.46 5.12 -6.79
CA ILE A 2 -5.57 3.98 -6.50
C ILE A 2 -5.20 3.31 -7.83
N VAL A 3 -3.93 2.97 -7.99
CA VAL A 3 -3.41 2.29 -9.17
C VAL A 3 -2.82 0.95 -8.73
N LEU A 4 -3.31 -0.12 -9.33
CA LEU A 4 -2.93 -1.49 -8.98
C LEU A 4 -2.30 -2.21 -10.17
N CYS A 5 -1.36 -3.09 -9.86
CA CYS A 5 -0.88 -4.10 -10.79
C CYS A 5 -1.43 -5.45 -10.31
N ILE A 6 -2.36 -6.03 -11.06
CA ILE A 6 -3.11 -7.22 -10.65
C ILE A 6 -2.59 -8.45 -11.37
N GLN A 7 -2.33 -9.52 -10.62
CA GLN A 7 -1.98 -10.83 -11.15
C GLN A 7 -2.83 -11.87 -10.43
N GLY A 8 -3.85 -12.40 -11.11
CA GLY A 8 -4.79 -13.34 -10.51
C GLY A 8 -5.55 -12.69 -9.36
N GLN A 9 -5.45 -13.27 -8.16
CA GLN A 9 -6.09 -12.76 -6.95
C GLN A 9 -5.13 -11.97 -6.06
N GLN A 10 -3.97 -11.62 -6.58
CA GLN A 10 -2.96 -10.83 -5.88
C GLN A 10 -2.74 -9.53 -6.63
N ALA A 11 -2.44 -8.48 -5.91
CA ALA A 11 -2.16 -7.18 -6.52
C ALA A 11 -1.10 -6.42 -5.72
N GLU A 12 -0.45 -5.49 -6.41
CA GLU A 12 0.49 -4.55 -5.81
C GLU A 12 -0.05 -3.14 -6.01
N ILE A 13 -0.02 -2.34 -4.95
CA ILE A 13 -0.34 -0.92 -5.05
C ILE A 13 0.88 -0.20 -5.65
N VAL A 14 0.74 0.31 -6.87
CA VAL A 14 1.80 1.08 -7.51
C VAL A 14 1.60 2.58 -7.34
N GLY A 15 0.41 3.00 -6.93
CA GLY A 15 0.16 4.40 -6.60
C GLY A 15 -1.15 4.55 -5.85
N ILE A 16 -1.17 5.43 -4.85
CA ILE A 16 -2.38 5.79 -4.15
C ILE A 16 -2.30 7.28 -3.80
N SER A 17 -3.37 8.02 -4.06
CA SER A 17 -3.44 9.41 -3.70
C SER A 17 -4.86 9.78 -3.28
N VAL A 18 -4.93 10.65 -2.28
CA VAL A 18 -6.18 11.20 -1.78
C VAL A 18 -6.05 12.72 -1.78
N CYS A 19 -7.08 13.42 -2.25
CA CYS A 19 -7.10 14.87 -2.23
C CYS A 19 -6.75 15.39 -0.82
N PRO A 20 -5.84 16.36 -0.68
CA PRO A 20 -5.41 16.82 0.65
C PRO A 20 -6.56 17.27 1.55
N GLN A 21 -7.63 17.80 0.97
CA GLN A 21 -8.81 18.22 1.72
C GLN A 21 -9.61 17.06 2.31
N ARG A 22 -9.37 15.84 1.81
CA ARG A 22 -10.08 14.64 2.22
C ARG A 22 -9.17 13.62 2.90
N GLN A 23 -7.93 13.96 3.14
CA GLN A 23 -7.05 13.12 3.93
C GLN A 23 -7.56 13.02 5.36
N HIS A 24 -7.30 11.90 6.02
CA HIS A 24 -7.74 11.60 7.37
C HIS A 24 -9.25 11.37 7.51
N GLN A 25 -9.97 11.18 6.38
CA GLN A 25 -11.39 10.84 6.40
C GLN A 25 -11.66 9.37 6.06
N GLY A 26 -10.63 8.54 6.10
CA GLY A 26 -10.77 7.10 5.82
C GLY A 26 -10.92 6.75 4.36
N ILE A 27 -10.73 7.70 3.44
CA ILE A 27 -10.93 7.47 2.00
C ILE A 27 -9.88 6.49 1.45
N GLY A 28 -8.63 6.59 1.90
CA GLY A 28 -7.58 5.67 1.49
C GLY A 28 -7.90 4.23 1.87
N SER A 29 -8.35 4.00 3.12
CA SER A 29 -8.82 2.70 3.58
C SER A 29 -9.98 2.18 2.75
N TRP A 30 -10.94 3.06 2.48
CA TRP A 30 -12.11 2.72 1.69
C TRP A 30 -11.73 2.30 0.28
N LEU A 31 -10.79 3.02 -0.36
CA LEU A 31 -10.30 2.68 -1.69
C LEU A 31 -9.67 1.30 -1.72
N ILE A 32 -8.89 0.96 -0.70
CA ILE A 32 -8.23 -0.34 -0.60
C ILE A 32 -9.27 -1.45 -0.43
N GLU A 33 -10.25 -1.27 0.45
CA GLU A 33 -11.32 -2.24 0.66
C GLU A 33 -12.15 -2.46 -0.61
N ARG A 34 -12.50 -1.37 -1.29
CA ARG A 34 -13.27 -1.44 -2.54
C ARG A 34 -12.48 -2.17 -3.63
N ALA A 35 -11.19 -1.90 -3.73
CA ALA A 35 -10.35 -2.57 -4.73
C ALA A 35 -10.28 -4.08 -4.47
N MET A 36 -10.12 -4.49 -3.22
CA MET A 36 -10.09 -5.91 -2.87
C MET A 36 -11.39 -6.61 -3.20
N GLN A 37 -12.53 -5.96 -2.95
CA GLN A 37 -13.84 -6.52 -3.27
C GLN A 37 -14.09 -6.56 -4.78
N LYS A 38 -13.80 -5.46 -5.47
CA LYS A 38 -14.07 -5.33 -6.90
C LYS A 38 -13.31 -6.35 -7.74
N TYR A 39 -12.06 -6.61 -7.39
CA TYR A 39 -11.19 -7.52 -8.13
C TYR A 39 -11.03 -8.88 -7.48
N ASN A 40 -11.79 -9.12 -6.40
CA ASN A 40 -11.78 -10.39 -5.66
C ASN A 40 -10.35 -10.79 -5.24
N LEU A 41 -9.62 -9.83 -4.69
CA LEU A 41 -8.23 -10.05 -4.29
C LEU A 41 -8.15 -10.78 -2.96
N THR A 42 -7.18 -11.69 -2.83
CA THR A 42 -6.89 -12.38 -1.58
C THR A 42 -5.70 -11.74 -0.86
N SER A 43 -4.85 -11.04 -1.58
CA SER A 43 -3.72 -10.33 -0.97
C SER A 43 -3.40 -9.06 -1.74
N LEU A 44 -2.82 -8.11 -1.02
CA LEU A 44 -2.45 -6.81 -1.56
C LEU A 44 -1.11 -6.42 -0.95
N THR A 45 -0.16 -6.02 -1.81
CA THR A 45 1.16 -5.61 -1.36
C THR A 45 1.43 -4.16 -1.72
N ALA A 46 2.34 -3.54 -1.00
CA ALA A 46 2.79 -2.18 -1.29
C ALA A 46 4.22 -2.02 -0.79
N GLN A 47 4.95 -1.10 -1.41
CA GLN A 47 6.24 -0.65 -0.88
C GLN A 47 6.13 0.84 -0.59
N THR A 48 6.66 1.27 0.55
CA THR A 48 6.55 2.66 0.97
C THR A 48 7.77 3.07 1.79
N ASP A 49 7.83 4.35 2.12
CA ASP A 49 8.86 4.91 3.00
C ASP A 49 8.35 5.05 4.44
N GLY A 50 9.20 5.60 5.31
CA GLY A 50 8.85 5.79 6.71
C GLY A 50 7.74 6.81 6.95
N GLU A 51 7.49 7.71 6.01
CA GLU A 51 6.44 8.72 6.17
C GLU A 51 5.05 8.12 5.94
N ALA A 52 4.92 7.23 4.97
CA ALA A 52 3.63 6.66 4.58
C ALA A 52 3.32 5.32 5.25
N VAL A 53 4.29 4.66 5.85
CA VAL A 53 4.10 3.33 6.44
C VAL A 53 3.01 3.32 7.53
N GLY A 54 2.87 4.42 8.26
CA GLY A 54 1.84 4.55 9.30
C GLY A 54 0.43 4.41 8.74
N PHE A 55 0.17 4.93 7.54
CA PHE A 55 -1.11 4.79 6.87
C PHE A 55 -1.43 3.31 6.62
N TYR A 56 -0.46 2.55 6.10
CA TYR A 56 -0.67 1.14 5.80
C TYR A 56 -0.89 0.32 7.07
N ARG A 57 -0.18 0.65 8.15
CA ARG A 57 -0.40 -0.03 9.44
C ARG A 57 -1.80 0.20 9.97
N LYS A 58 -2.32 1.42 9.83
CA LYS A 58 -3.68 1.75 10.26
C LYS A 58 -4.74 0.97 9.50
N VAL A 59 -4.50 0.73 8.21
CA VAL A 59 -5.43 -0.03 7.38
C VAL A 59 -5.43 -1.51 7.74
N GLY A 60 -4.35 -2.01 8.33
CA GLY A 60 -4.23 -3.40 8.74
C GLY A 60 -3.13 -4.17 8.03
N PHE A 61 -2.26 -3.49 7.29
CA PHE A 61 -1.12 -4.13 6.64
C PHE A 61 -0.08 -4.58 7.67
N THR A 62 0.50 -5.74 7.44
CA THR A 62 1.72 -6.16 8.12
C THR A 62 2.90 -5.49 7.41
N THR A 63 3.80 -4.86 8.16
CA THR A 63 4.90 -4.11 7.58
C THR A 63 6.25 -4.71 7.99
N LYS A 64 7.21 -4.68 7.06
CA LYS A 64 8.55 -5.17 7.30
C LYS A 64 9.57 -4.19 6.72
N GLU A 65 10.57 -3.86 7.51
CA GLU A 65 11.66 -3.00 7.06
C GLU A 65 12.56 -3.75 6.08
N GLU A 66 13.00 -3.06 5.03
CA GLU A 66 13.87 -3.63 4.02
C GLU A 66 14.83 -2.55 3.53
N ARG A 67 16.14 -2.86 3.50
CA ARG A 67 17.12 -1.97 2.91
C ARG A 67 17.26 -2.26 1.45
N VAL A 68 17.12 -1.21 0.64
CA VAL A 68 17.26 -1.30 -0.81
C VAL A 68 18.45 -0.47 -1.23
N GLN A 69 19.32 -1.07 -2.05
CA GLN A 69 20.53 -0.43 -2.54
C GLN A 69 20.22 0.30 -3.85
N TYR A 70 20.49 1.59 -3.88
CA TYR A 70 20.39 2.42 -5.09
C TYR A 70 21.78 3.00 -5.38
N GLY A 71 22.52 2.36 -6.30
CA GLY A 71 23.89 2.79 -6.58
C GLY A 71 24.78 2.68 -5.34
N THR A 72 25.31 3.81 -4.86
CA THR A 72 26.14 3.89 -3.67
C THR A 72 25.34 4.18 -2.39
N GLN A 73 24.02 4.41 -2.53
CA GLN A 73 23.17 4.76 -1.39
C GLN A 73 22.29 3.59 -0.99
N SER A 74 22.11 3.44 0.32
CA SER A 74 21.19 2.49 0.90
C SER A 74 20.00 3.22 1.49
N VAL A 75 18.79 2.84 1.08
CA VAL A 75 17.54 3.50 1.48
C VAL A 75 16.68 2.51 2.24
N LEU A 76 16.12 2.92 3.38
CA LEU A 76 15.20 2.11 4.15
C LEU A 76 13.80 2.21 3.55
N ARG A 77 13.26 1.06 3.17
CA ARG A 77 11.91 0.94 2.65
C ARG A 77 11.09 -0.01 3.52
N TYR A 78 9.78 0.05 3.37
CA TYR A 78 8.87 -0.84 4.10
C TYR A 78 8.04 -1.61 3.11
N ARG A 79 8.06 -2.93 3.26
CA ARG A 79 7.17 -3.80 2.49
C ARG A 79 5.91 -4.06 3.31
N CYS A 80 4.76 -3.81 2.70
CA CYS A 80 3.47 -3.93 3.36
C CYS A 80 2.66 -5.03 2.70
N LEU A 81 1.97 -5.83 3.52
CA LEU A 81 1.18 -6.95 3.03
C LEU A 81 -0.16 -7.00 3.76
N LEU A 82 -1.24 -7.07 2.99
CA LEU A 82 -2.59 -7.24 3.52
C LEU A 82 -3.18 -8.53 2.95
N HIS A 83 -3.62 -9.42 3.83
CA HIS A 83 -4.37 -10.62 3.47
C HIS A 83 -5.84 -10.44 3.81
N LYS A 84 -6.67 -10.95 2.94
CA LYS A 84 -8.10 -10.98 3.17
C LYS A 84 -8.47 -12.06 4.19
#